data_2a17d7efd6c189d71366716071ac6521
#
_entry.id   2a17d7efd6c189d71366716071ac6521
#
_cell.length_a   1.000
_cell.length_b   1.000
_cell.length_c   1.000
_cell.angle_alpha   90.00
_cell.angle_beta   90.00
_cell.angle_gamma   90.00
#
_symmetry.space_group_name_H-M   'P 1'
#
loop_
_entity.id
_entity.type
_entity.pdbx_description
1 polymer ?
#
loop_
_entity_poly.entity_id
_entity_poly.type
_entity_poly.pdbx_seq_one_letter_code
_entity_poly.pdbx_strand_id
1 'polypeptide(L)'
;MQYSKQRRTLVSALAMAGIAGKALAANKAQSDSRAAGLDTQYTQWGWPLPYKRVSEKSVAWLKEKGWWPLGLGWQAPWSGQNAVMAVMNRQGLLTKRGIEEKFTSFASGPALNEQFMAAKLQVGASGNFPVNTMVDKQVPLKVISIVCPNLRHHVIVPLTSPIKAPRDFLGGKRGKGGEPYVVGLTTGSSAEFYFQTMADFHGLKIGKDVVLKNMTLAEQAQMPQDVDAVVPWDFTCSLILQEKKNGRSVDVSYPYNIYQGSIYVRKELIDNVPDVVQAITDAVVEATLWVRLNPVQTVRTMQEEPQLKDVSTGLLLQQVLEYNNLYKPTYLYPNAEFWAVENVKISNWLYLNKRLQKPYSANEFGQVFAPEFMTATFENLGWKIPGFPPTISAKWPGRLGQLPYPPYDTMLTMTSPQVWPQSRDLKRAYSFNGLVYQPTGF
;
A
#
# COMPACT_ATOMS: atom_id res chain seq x y z
N MET A 1 36.82 14.62 7.51
CA MET A 1 35.68 14.18 6.68
C MET A 1 35.74 12.69 6.26
N GLN A 2 36.86 12.01 6.27
CA GLN A 2 36.99 10.58 5.94
C GLN A 2 36.49 9.60 7.02
N TYR A 3 36.52 9.97 8.29
CA TYR A 3 36.13 9.10 9.42
C TYR A 3 34.61 8.82 9.50
N SER A 4 33.76 9.70 8.96
CA SER A 4 32.30 9.52 9.00
C SER A 4 31.77 8.54 7.93
N LYS A 5 32.48 8.39 6.82
CA LYS A 5 32.08 7.44 5.75
C LYS A 5 32.33 6.00 6.15
N GLN A 6 33.47 5.70 6.81
CA GLN A 6 33.80 4.35 7.27
C GLN A 6 32.87 3.82 8.35
N ARG A 7 32.43 4.66 9.30
CA ARG A 7 31.44 4.24 10.31
C ARG A 7 30.06 3.93 9.72
N ARG A 8 29.59 4.69 8.72
CA ARG A 8 28.30 4.40 8.04
C ARG A 8 28.35 3.10 7.25
N THR A 9 29.45 2.79 6.60
CA THR A 9 29.64 1.54 5.85
C THR A 9 29.75 0.31 6.77
N LEU A 10 30.39 0.45 7.92
CA LEU A 10 30.52 -0.65 8.90
C LEU A 10 29.19 -0.95 9.62
N VAL A 11 28.41 0.08 9.99
CA VAL A 11 27.09 -0.10 10.63
C VAL A 11 26.10 -0.73 9.65
N SER A 12 26.14 -0.36 8.37
CA SER A 12 25.31 -0.97 7.34
C SER A 12 25.73 -2.42 7.05
N ALA A 13 27.02 -2.72 7.06
CA ALA A 13 27.53 -4.09 6.83
C ALA A 13 27.22 -5.02 8.02
N LEU A 14 27.34 -4.56 9.24
CA LEU A 14 27.02 -5.32 10.46
C LEU A 14 25.52 -5.57 10.62
N ALA A 15 24.68 -4.61 10.26
CA ALA A 15 23.23 -4.78 10.24
C ALA A 15 22.82 -5.81 9.15
N MET A 16 23.45 -5.78 7.98
CA MET A 16 23.17 -6.75 6.90
C MET A 16 23.66 -8.15 7.24
N ALA A 17 24.82 -8.31 7.89
CA ALA A 17 25.34 -9.61 8.29
C ALA A 17 24.46 -10.26 9.39
N GLY A 18 23.94 -9.49 10.34
CA GLY A 18 23.03 -9.99 11.37
C GLY A 18 21.66 -10.41 10.84
N ILE A 19 21.15 -9.72 9.82
CA ILE A 19 19.88 -10.02 9.15
C ILE A 19 20.05 -11.26 8.25
N ALA A 20 21.16 -11.36 7.52
CA ALA A 20 21.45 -12.50 6.67
C ALA A 20 21.65 -13.80 7.47
N GLY A 21 22.29 -13.73 8.63
CA GLY A 21 22.47 -14.88 9.51
C GLY A 21 21.15 -15.44 10.07
N LYS A 22 20.20 -14.57 10.44
CA LYS A 22 18.89 -14.97 10.91
C LYS A 22 18.01 -15.54 9.77
N ALA A 23 18.10 -14.97 8.57
CA ALA A 23 17.39 -15.47 7.40
C ALA A 23 17.91 -16.85 6.95
N LEU A 24 19.21 -17.08 7.02
CA LEU A 24 19.83 -18.40 6.74
C LEU A 24 19.41 -19.45 7.78
N ALA A 25 19.35 -19.09 9.06
CA ALA A 25 18.89 -19.98 10.11
C ALA A 25 17.40 -20.35 9.98
N ALA A 26 16.56 -19.38 9.63
CA ALA A 26 15.13 -19.61 9.36
C ALA A 26 14.93 -20.51 8.13
N ASN A 27 15.68 -20.28 7.05
CA ASN A 27 15.62 -21.13 5.85
C ASN A 27 16.10 -22.57 6.12
N LYS A 28 17.13 -22.75 6.96
CA LYS A 28 17.61 -24.09 7.34
C LYS A 28 16.54 -24.82 8.18
N ALA A 29 15.94 -24.15 9.16
CA ALA A 29 14.84 -24.70 9.95
C ALA A 29 13.63 -25.09 9.07
N GLN A 30 13.32 -24.29 8.03
CA GLN A 30 12.24 -24.55 7.09
C GLN A 30 12.52 -25.70 6.14
N SER A 31 13.81 -25.91 5.73
CA SER A 31 14.21 -27.05 4.91
C SER A 31 14.23 -28.35 5.72
N ASP A 32 14.72 -28.31 6.96
CA ASP A 32 14.84 -29.47 7.83
C ASP A 32 13.46 -30.02 8.27
N SER A 33 12.46 -29.12 8.35
CA SER A 33 11.09 -29.50 8.72
C SER A 33 10.25 -30.07 7.57
N ARG A 34 10.50 -29.66 6.32
CA ARG A 34 9.95 -30.32 5.13
C ARG A 34 10.38 -31.78 5.03
N ALA A 35 11.63 -32.06 5.44
CA ALA A 35 12.17 -33.41 5.49
C ALA A 35 11.57 -34.29 6.61
N ALA A 36 11.00 -33.68 7.65
CA ALA A 36 10.51 -34.39 8.85
C ALA A 36 9.04 -34.78 8.83
N GLY A 37 8.26 -34.43 7.78
CA GLY A 37 6.83 -34.80 7.65
C GLY A 37 5.94 -34.29 8.79
N LEU A 38 6.34 -33.20 9.45
CA LEU A 38 5.61 -32.63 10.56
C LEU A 38 4.29 -31.98 10.12
N ASP A 39 3.24 -32.23 10.88
CA ASP A 39 1.90 -31.72 10.68
C ASP A 39 1.90 -30.20 10.54
N THR A 40 1.51 -29.72 9.35
CA THR A 40 1.62 -28.33 8.92
C THR A 40 0.53 -27.41 9.45
N GLN A 41 -0.18 -27.81 10.51
CA GLN A 41 -1.22 -26.97 11.13
C GLN A 41 -0.69 -25.68 11.75
N TYR A 42 0.60 -25.63 12.12
CA TYR A 42 1.24 -24.45 12.71
C TYR A 42 2.39 -23.96 11.85
N THR A 43 2.55 -22.67 11.80
CA THR A 43 3.60 -22.06 11.01
C THR A 43 4.94 -22.14 11.74
N GLN A 44 5.95 -22.63 11.05
CA GLN A 44 7.30 -22.76 11.59
C GLN A 44 8.04 -21.41 11.71
N TRP A 45 7.50 -20.35 11.12
CA TRP A 45 8.09 -19.02 11.15
C TRP A 45 7.51 -18.09 12.22
N GLY A 46 6.55 -18.55 13.00
CA GLY A 46 5.99 -17.81 14.15
C GLY A 46 4.56 -17.31 13.97
N TRP A 47 3.88 -17.58 12.86
CA TRP A 47 2.44 -17.28 12.76
C TRP A 47 1.66 -18.07 13.83
N PRO A 48 0.91 -17.37 14.72
CA PRO A 48 0.40 -18.03 15.92
C PRO A 48 -0.94 -18.73 15.75
N LEU A 49 -1.59 -18.57 14.59
CA LEU A 49 -2.89 -19.19 14.35
C LEU A 49 -2.78 -20.43 13.46
N PRO A 50 -3.59 -21.46 13.67
CA PRO A 50 -3.64 -22.61 12.77
C PRO A 50 -4.20 -22.20 11.40
N TYR A 51 -3.77 -22.89 10.36
CA TYR A 51 -4.34 -22.73 9.03
C TYR A 51 -5.72 -23.38 8.95
N LYS A 52 -6.77 -22.57 9.18
CA LYS A 52 -8.14 -23.02 8.99
C LYS A 52 -8.45 -23.11 7.50
N ARG A 53 -8.74 -24.32 7.02
CA ARG A 53 -9.13 -24.52 5.62
C ARG A 53 -10.57 -24.02 5.40
N VAL A 54 -10.80 -23.45 4.21
CA VAL A 54 -12.15 -23.09 3.76
C VAL A 54 -12.99 -24.35 3.56
N SER A 55 -14.30 -24.21 3.67
CA SER A 55 -15.22 -25.34 3.57
C SER A 55 -15.29 -25.88 2.13
N GLU A 56 -15.55 -27.18 2.00
CA GLU A 56 -15.79 -27.82 0.69
C GLU A 56 -16.98 -27.17 -0.04
N LYS A 57 -18.00 -26.74 0.71
CA LYS A 57 -19.15 -26.00 0.18
C LYS A 57 -18.70 -24.70 -0.48
N SER A 58 -17.80 -23.97 0.14
CA SER A 58 -17.27 -22.71 -0.41
C SER A 58 -16.44 -22.95 -1.68
N VAL A 59 -15.61 -24.00 -1.67
CA VAL A 59 -14.85 -24.40 -2.86
C VAL A 59 -15.78 -24.81 -4.01
N ALA A 60 -16.83 -25.58 -3.70
CA ALA A 60 -17.84 -25.99 -4.71
C ALA A 60 -18.55 -24.77 -5.31
N TRP A 61 -18.96 -23.81 -4.48
CA TRP A 61 -19.59 -22.57 -4.93
C TRP A 61 -18.67 -21.74 -5.84
N LEU A 62 -17.39 -21.60 -5.49
CA LEU A 62 -16.40 -20.89 -6.33
C LEU A 62 -16.24 -21.58 -7.70
N LYS A 63 -16.20 -22.91 -7.72
CA LYS A 63 -16.11 -23.69 -8.97
C LYS A 63 -17.35 -23.50 -9.85
N GLU A 64 -18.54 -23.57 -9.25
CA GLU A 64 -19.81 -23.33 -9.94
C GLU A 64 -19.88 -21.93 -10.57
N LYS A 65 -19.36 -20.91 -9.86
CA LYS A 65 -19.26 -19.53 -10.36
C LYS A 65 -18.19 -19.32 -11.45
N GLY A 66 -17.35 -20.31 -11.72
CA GLY A 66 -16.19 -20.15 -12.59
C GLY A 66 -15.09 -19.26 -11.99
N TRP A 67 -15.03 -19.15 -10.66
CA TRP A 67 -14.06 -18.35 -9.90
C TRP A 67 -12.98 -19.21 -9.23
N TRP A 68 -12.71 -20.35 -9.79
CA TRP A 68 -11.68 -21.27 -9.34
C TRP A 68 -10.68 -21.58 -10.48
N PRO A 69 -9.36 -21.36 -10.31
CA PRO A 69 -8.72 -20.75 -9.12
C PRO A 69 -9.20 -19.32 -8.86
N LEU A 70 -9.17 -18.91 -7.57
CA LEU A 70 -9.56 -17.56 -7.14
C LEU A 70 -8.62 -16.52 -7.76
N GLY A 71 -9.16 -15.57 -8.50
CA GLY A 71 -8.39 -14.52 -9.17
C GLY A 71 -8.08 -13.34 -8.26
N LEU A 72 -6.79 -13.02 -8.07
CA LEU A 72 -6.32 -11.87 -7.30
C LEU A 72 -5.51 -10.93 -8.19
N GLY A 73 -5.87 -9.64 -8.20
CA GLY A 73 -5.16 -8.59 -8.93
C GLY A 73 -4.41 -7.65 -7.99
N TRP A 74 -3.22 -7.22 -8.41
CA TRP A 74 -2.38 -6.28 -7.67
C TRP A 74 -1.53 -5.41 -8.60
N GLN A 75 -0.87 -4.36 -8.06
CA GLN A 75 -0.05 -3.44 -8.85
C GLN A 75 1.43 -3.65 -8.53
N ALA A 76 2.21 -4.17 -9.46
CA ALA A 76 3.63 -4.42 -9.25
C ALA A 76 4.45 -3.13 -8.98
N PRO A 77 4.30 -2.04 -9.73
CA PRO A 77 5.05 -0.81 -9.49
C PRO A 77 4.44 0.03 -8.35
N TRP A 78 4.07 -0.59 -7.25
CA TRP A 78 3.36 0.04 -6.14
C TRP A 78 4.03 -0.32 -4.82
N SER A 79 5.10 0.32 -4.52
CA SER A 79 5.82 0.33 -3.26
C SER A 79 5.74 -0.89 -2.32
N GLY A 80 6.25 -0.80 -1.13
CA GLY A 80 6.40 -1.92 -0.19
C GLY A 80 5.16 -2.79 0.12
N GLN A 81 3.96 -2.39 -0.32
CA GLN A 81 2.76 -3.23 -0.17
C GLN A 81 2.65 -4.34 -1.20
N ASN A 82 3.28 -4.18 -2.33
CA ASN A 82 3.39 -5.27 -3.31
C ASN A 82 4.07 -6.47 -2.68
N ALA A 83 4.95 -6.18 -1.71
CA ALA A 83 5.55 -7.19 -0.88
C ALA A 83 4.50 -8.12 -0.25
N VAL A 84 3.39 -7.59 0.26
CA VAL A 84 2.32 -8.39 0.88
C VAL A 84 1.71 -9.34 -0.15
N MET A 85 1.35 -8.85 -1.33
CA MET A 85 0.73 -9.68 -2.37
C MET A 85 1.71 -10.68 -2.97
N ALA A 86 2.96 -10.27 -3.21
CA ALA A 86 4.02 -11.17 -3.69
C ALA A 86 4.30 -12.28 -2.68
N VAL A 87 4.36 -11.96 -1.38
CA VAL A 87 4.55 -12.94 -0.31
C VAL A 87 3.36 -13.87 -0.19
N MET A 88 2.13 -13.35 -0.24
CA MET A 88 0.93 -14.20 -0.23
C MET A 88 1.00 -15.26 -1.33
N ASN A 89 1.35 -14.85 -2.55
CA ASN A 89 1.49 -15.73 -3.70
C ASN A 89 2.63 -16.75 -3.48
N ARG A 90 3.85 -16.28 -3.27
CA ARG A 90 5.04 -17.15 -3.25
C ARG A 90 5.14 -18.05 -2.02
N GLN A 91 4.55 -17.64 -0.90
CA GLN A 91 4.46 -18.48 0.29
C GLN A 91 3.22 -19.41 0.28
N GLY A 92 2.37 -19.31 -0.73
CA GLY A 92 1.15 -20.11 -0.86
C GLY A 92 0.22 -19.93 0.34
N LEU A 93 0.04 -18.70 0.82
CA LEU A 93 -0.70 -18.46 2.06
C LEU A 93 -2.19 -18.79 1.93
N LEU A 94 -2.76 -18.66 0.74
CA LEU A 94 -4.12 -19.08 0.45
C LEU A 94 -4.22 -20.59 0.20
N THR A 95 -3.24 -21.17 -0.52
CA THR A 95 -3.16 -22.63 -0.71
C THR A 95 -3.12 -23.38 0.63
N LYS A 96 -2.38 -22.88 1.63
CA LYS A 96 -2.35 -23.43 2.99
C LYS A 96 -3.74 -23.42 3.65
N ARG A 97 -4.61 -22.51 3.24
CA ARG A 97 -6.00 -22.38 3.69
C ARG A 97 -7.00 -23.09 2.77
N GLY A 98 -6.51 -23.88 1.82
CA GLY A 98 -7.34 -24.69 0.91
C GLY A 98 -7.94 -23.91 -0.25
N ILE A 99 -7.39 -22.75 -0.60
CA ILE A 99 -7.78 -21.94 -1.75
C ILE A 99 -6.70 -22.06 -2.82
N GLU A 100 -7.07 -22.55 -4.00
CA GLU A 100 -6.24 -22.44 -5.19
C GLU A 100 -6.37 -21.01 -5.72
N GLU A 101 -5.22 -20.34 -5.90
CA GLU A 101 -5.17 -18.93 -6.25
C GLU A 101 -4.43 -18.67 -7.56
N LYS A 102 -4.85 -17.58 -8.25
CA LYS A 102 -4.17 -17.05 -9.42
C LYS A 102 -3.91 -15.55 -9.23
N PHE A 103 -2.65 -15.20 -8.95
CA PHE A 103 -2.21 -13.81 -8.85
C PHE A 103 -1.86 -13.23 -10.22
N THR A 104 -2.32 -12.01 -10.47
CA THR A 104 -2.02 -11.26 -11.70
C THR A 104 -1.59 -9.85 -11.34
N SER A 105 -0.41 -9.43 -11.79
CA SER A 105 0.10 -8.08 -11.59
C SER A 105 -0.29 -7.14 -12.73
N PHE A 106 -0.57 -5.88 -12.40
CA PHE A 106 -0.97 -4.83 -13.33
C PHE A 106 -0.06 -3.61 -13.19
N ALA A 107 0.06 -2.85 -14.26
CA ALA A 107 0.86 -1.61 -14.27
C ALA A 107 0.21 -0.46 -13.51
N SER A 108 -1.12 -0.48 -13.31
CA SER A 108 -1.87 0.58 -12.63
C SER A 108 -3.18 0.09 -12.03
N GLY A 109 -3.74 0.87 -11.10
CA GLY A 109 -5.05 0.61 -10.50
C GLY A 109 -6.20 0.61 -11.50
N PRO A 110 -6.32 1.57 -12.42
CA PRO A 110 -7.33 1.55 -13.45
C PRO A 110 -7.35 0.25 -14.27
N ALA A 111 -6.18 -0.22 -14.74
CA ALA A 111 -6.07 -1.46 -15.50
C ALA A 111 -6.51 -2.70 -14.70
N LEU A 112 -6.17 -2.76 -13.41
CA LEU A 112 -6.63 -3.80 -12.51
C LEU A 112 -8.16 -3.75 -12.35
N ASN A 113 -8.71 -2.55 -12.13
CA ASN A 113 -10.14 -2.39 -11.86
C ASN A 113 -11.01 -2.76 -13.05
N GLU A 114 -10.55 -2.58 -14.28
CA GLU A 114 -11.25 -3.08 -15.48
C GLU A 114 -11.47 -4.59 -15.41
N GLN A 115 -10.45 -5.35 -15.01
CA GLN A 115 -10.57 -6.80 -14.87
C GLN A 115 -11.45 -7.20 -13.68
N PHE A 116 -11.41 -6.44 -12.60
CA PHE A 116 -12.28 -6.66 -11.44
C PHE A 116 -13.75 -6.36 -11.79
N MET A 117 -14.04 -5.25 -12.46
CA MET A 117 -15.38 -4.90 -12.96
C MET A 117 -15.94 -5.98 -13.92
N ALA A 118 -15.08 -6.54 -14.75
CA ALA A 118 -15.45 -7.64 -15.66
C ALA A 118 -15.58 -9.01 -14.95
N ALA A 119 -15.50 -9.05 -13.62
CA ALA A 119 -15.54 -10.26 -12.80
C ALA A 119 -14.45 -11.32 -13.09
N LYS A 120 -13.40 -10.93 -13.81
CA LYS A 120 -12.22 -11.79 -14.06
C LYS A 120 -11.30 -11.90 -12.84
N LEU A 121 -11.45 -10.98 -11.90
CA LEU A 121 -10.81 -10.98 -10.59
C LEU A 121 -11.87 -10.92 -9.51
N GLN A 122 -11.64 -11.66 -8.43
CA GLN A 122 -12.51 -11.67 -7.25
C GLN A 122 -11.95 -10.86 -6.09
N VAL A 123 -10.64 -10.65 -6.11
CA VAL A 123 -9.89 -9.84 -5.14
C VAL A 123 -9.05 -8.83 -5.89
N GLY A 124 -9.01 -7.59 -5.40
CA GLY A 124 -8.18 -6.54 -5.97
C GLY A 124 -7.41 -5.77 -4.89
N ALA A 125 -6.25 -5.25 -5.29
CA ALA A 125 -5.46 -4.34 -4.45
C ALA A 125 -5.15 -3.07 -5.24
N SER A 126 -5.81 -1.95 -4.90
CA SER A 126 -5.60 -0.66 -5.56
C SER A 126 -5.85 0.54 -4.66
N GLY A 127 -5.57 1.74 -5.17
CA GLY A 127 -5.78 2.99 -4.46
C GLY A 127 -7.24 3.43 -4.37
N ASN A 128 -7.49 4.37 -3.48
CA ASN A 128 -8.82 4.91 -3.22
C ASN A 128 -9.44 5.61 -4.44
N PHE A 129 -8.67 6.29 -5.26
CA PHE A 129 -9.20 7.00 -6.42
C PHE A 129 -9.87 6.03 -7.44
N PRO A 130 -9.21 4.95 -7.90
CA PRO A 130 -9.86 3.93 -8.70
C PRO A 130 -11.03 3.24 -8.00
N VAL A 131 -10.98 3.03 -6.69
CA VAL A 131 -12.09 2.44 -5.91
C VAL A 131 -13.33 3.34 -5.94
N ASN A 132 -13.17 4.67 -5.80
CA ASN A 132 -14.29 5.63 -5.91
C ASN A 132 -15.02 5.49 -7.27
N THR A 133 -14.26 5.32 -8.34
CA THR A 133 -14.84 5.13 -9.68
C THR A 133 -15.65 3.83 -9.80
N MET A 134 -15.20 2.76 -9.14
CA MET A 134 -15.97 1.50 -9.10
C MET A 134 -17.24 1.62 -8.26
N VAL A 135 -17.21 2.37 -7.16
CA VAL A 135 -18.39 2.64 -6.34
C VAL A 135 -19.45 3.37 -7.15
N ASP A 136 -19.08 4.41 -7.93
CA ASP A 136 -19.98 5.14 -8.78
C ASP A 136 -20.62 4.28 -9.89
N LYS A 137 -19.85 3.34 -10.41
CA LYS A 137 -20.35 2.32 -11.37
C LYS A 137 -21.15 1.20 -10.69
N GLN A 138 -21.43 1.33 -9.40
CA GLN A 138 -22.17 0.34 -8.60
C GLN A 138 -21.59 -1.08 -8.65
N VAL A 139 -20.25 -1.18 -8.78
CA VAL A 139 -19.57 -2.46 -8.74
C VAL A 139 -19.72 -3.06 -7.33
N PRO A 140 -20.21 -4.29 -7.20
CA PRO A 140 -20.43 -4.91 -5.89
C PRO A 140 -19.10 -5.31 -5.24
N LEU A 141 -18.49 -4.39 -4.50
CA LEU A 141 -17.22 -4.59 -3.81
C LEU A 141 -17.31 -4.26 -2.33
N LYS A 142 -16.41 -4.84 -1.54
CA LYS A 142 -16.17 -4.51 -0.13
C LYS A 142 -14.67 -4.44 0.16
N VAL A 143 -14.24 -3.39 0.85
CA VAL A 143 -12.87 -3.21 1.33
C VAL A 143 -12.70 -3.96 2.65
N ILE A 144 -11.81 -4.94 2.67
CA ILE A 144 -11.53 -5.80 3.84
C ILE A 144 -10.24 -5.42 4.57
N SER A 145 -9.34 -4.69 3.93
CA SER A 145 -8.06 -4.29 4.51
C SER A 145 -7.52 -3.02 3.88
N ILE A 146 -6.77 -2.26 4.66
CA ILE A 146 -5.92 -1.17 4.18
C ILE A 146 -4.48 -1.70 4.11
N VAL A 147 -3.80 -1.50 3.01
CA VAL A 147 -2.43 -2.01 2.81
C VAL A 147 -1.37 -0.94 2.67
N CYS A 148 -1.75 0.29 2.44
CA CYS A 148 -0.83 1.42 2.40
C CYS A 148 -1.54 2.72 2.73
N PRO A 149 -1.72 3.02 3.98
CA PRO A 149 -2.11 4.38 4.32
C PRO A 149 -0.96 5.32 3.95
N ASN A 150 -1.28 6.35 3.17
CA ASN A 150 -0.36 7.43 2.85
C ASN A 150 0.88 7.04 2.01
N LEU A 151 0.66 6.31 0.92
CA LEU A 151 1.66 6.18 -0.13
C LEU A 151 2.08 7.58 -0.62
N ARG A 152 3.37 7.82 -0.75
CA ARG A 152 3.87 9.12 -1.18
C ARG A 152 3.80 9.27 -2.70
N HIS A 153 3.34 10.44 -3.10
CA HIS A 153 3.48 10.97 -4.44
C HIS A 153 4.35 12.21 -4.33
N HIS A 154 5.17 12.45 -5.32
CA HIS A 154 6.02 13.66 -5.37
C HIS A 154 5.77 14.40 -6.67
N VAL A 155 5.80 15.73 -6.62
CA VAL A 155 6.05 16.53 -7.81
C VAL A 155 7.57 16.58 -8.00
N ILE A 156 8.06 15.97 -9.05
CA ILE A 156 9.50 15.87 -9.36
C ILE A 156 9.78 16.65 -10.64
N VAL A 157 10.78 17.50 -10.60
CA VAL A 157 11.25 18.29 -11.73
C VAL A 157 12.67 17.88 -12.10
N PRO A 158 13.11 18.12 -13.37
CA PRO A 158 14.51 17.92 -13.75
C PRO A 158 15.46 18.71 -12.84
N LEU A 159 16.68 18.23 -12.66
CA LEU A 159 17.68 18.88 -11.78
C LEU A 159 17.96 20.34 -12.18
N THR A 160 17.90 20.64 -13.48
CA THR A 160 18.14 21.97 -14.06
C THR A 160 16.90 22.87 -14.04
N SER A 161 15.74 22.38 -13.61
CA SER A 161 14.50 23.15 -13.60
C SER A 161 14.60 24.38 -12.70
N PRO A 162 14.07 25.55 -13.11
CA PRO A 162 13.97 26.72 -12.25
C PRO A 162 12.88 26.58 -11.16
N ILE A 163 11.96 25.65 -11.29
CA ILE A 163 10.83 25.43 -10.37
C ILE A 163 11.37 24.88 -9.04
N LYS A 164 11.16 25.59 -7.95
CA LYS A 164 11.61 25.21 -6.60
C LYS A 164 10.47 24.83 -5.66
N ALA A 165 9.25 25.29 -5.95
CA ALA A 165 8.06 25.08 -5.16
C ALA A 165 6.82 25.07 -6.06
N PRO A 166 5.65 24.56 -5.61
CA PRO A 166 4.42 24.58 -6.39
C PRO A 166 4.03 25.94 -6.98
N ARG A 167 4.22 27.02 -6.24
CA ARG A 167 3.89 28.37 -6.69
C ARG A 167 4.70 28.85 -7.91
N ASP A 168 5.83 28.24 -8.19
CA ASP A 168 6.64 28.60 -9.34
C ASP A 168 6.03 28.16 -10.68
N PHE A 169 4.98 27.36 -10.65
CA PHE A 169 4.16 27.05 -11.83
C PHE A 169 3.19 28.17 -12.22
N LEU A 170 2.93 29.14 -11.34
CA LEU A 170 1.98 30.23 -11.60
C LEU A 170 2.40 31.07 -12.81
N GLY A 171 1.45 31.35 -13.72
CA GLY A 171 1.66 32.14 -14.90
C GLY A 171 2.33 31.41 -16.06
N GLY A 172 2.54 30.10 -15.94
CA GLY A 172 3.16 29.27 -16.97
C GLY A 172 4.67 29.56 -17.15
N LYS A 173 5.25 28.99 -18.15
CA LYS A 173 6.67 29.18 -18.50
C LYS A 173 6.98 30.67 -18.69
N ARG A 174 7.89 31.19 -17.88
CA ARG A 174 8.35 32.58 -17.89
C ARG A 174 7.53 33.62 -17.11
N GLY A 175 6.48 33.21 -16.36
CA GLY A 175 5.77 34.11 -15.44
C GLY A 175 5.05 35.32 -16.09
N LYS A 176 4.84 35.33 -17.41
CA LYS A 176 4.23 36.44 -18.16
C LYS A 176 3.22 36.01 -19.23
N GLY A 177 2.37 35.05 -18.91
CA GLY A 177 1.39 34.52 -19.86
C GLY A 177 2.02 33.70 -21.00
N GLY A 178 3.15 33.05 -20.71
CA GLY A 178 3.77 32.07 -21.58
C GLY A 178 3.00 30.77 -21.67
N GLU A 179 3.52 29.82 -22.45
CA GLU A 179 2.95 28.49 -22.53
C GLU A 179 2.82 27.84 -21.15
N PRO A 180 1.77 27.05 -20.88
CA PRO A 180 1.65 26.33 -19.63
C PRO A 180 2.79 25.32 -19.45
N TYR A 181 3.17 25.04 -18.20
CA TYR A 181 4.07 23.94 -17.89
C TYR A 181 3.39 22.60 -18.19
N VAL A 182 4.13 21.64 -18.70
CA VAL A 182 3.63 20.28 -18.95
C VAL A 182 3.95 19.38 -17.77
N VAL A 183 2.93 18.79 -17.14
CA VAL A 183 3.08 17.89 -15.99
C VAL A 183 2.63 16.48 -16.38
N GLY A 184 3.59 15.55 -16.36
CA GLY A 184 3.36 14.14 -16.65
C GLY A 184 2.86 13.38 -15.42
N LEU A 185 1.73 12.71 -15.56
CA LEU A 185 1.16 11.88 -14.49
C LEU A 185 0.25 10.79 -15.06
N THR A 186 -0.09 9.79 -14.25
CA THR A 186 -1.04 8.75 -14.66
C THR A 186 -2.47 9.25 -14.42
N THR A 187 -3.22 9.44 -15.50
CA THR A 187 -4.63 9.87 -15.42
C THR A 187 -5.49 8.79 -14.74
N GLY A 188 -6.46 9.20 -13.95
CA GLY A 188 -7.33 8.30 -13.19
C GLY A 188 -6.70 7.70 -11.94
N SER A 189 -5.56 8.25 -11.51
CA SER A 189 -4.85 7.80 -10.31
C SER A 189 -4.90 8.82 -9.17
N SER A 190 -4.48 8.39 -7.99
CA SER A 190 -4.30 9.27 -6.83
C SER A 190 -3.22 10.33 -7.03
N ALA A 191 -2.29 10.12 -7.95
CA ALA A 191 -1.29 11.13 -8.32
C ALA A 191 -1.94 12.33 -9.01
N GLU A 192 -2.91 12.10 -9.88
CA GLU A 192 -3.71 13.17 -10.49
C GLU A 192 -4.50 13.94 -9.43
N PHE A 193 -5.19 13.22 -8.54
CA PHE A 193 -5.96 13.86 -7.45
C PHE A 193 -5.06 14.69 -6.53
N TYR A 194 -3.91 14.15 -6.14
CA TYR A 194 -2.93 14.89 -5.35
C TYR A 194 -2.49 16.17 -6.07
N PHE A 195 -2.04 16.05 -7.31
CA PHE A 195 -1.53 17.21 -8.06
C PHE A 195 -2.58 18.29 -8.20
N GLN A 196 -3.82 17.93 -8.49
CA GLN A 196 -4.89 18.92 -8.63
C GLN A 196 -5.29 19.54 -7.29
N THR A 197 -5.33 18.76 -6.20
CA THR A 197 -5.56 19.30 -4.85
C THR A 197 -4.45 20.28 -4.44
N MET A 198 -3.21 19.95 -4.73
CA MET A 198 -2.06 20.82 -4.51
C MET A 198 -2.17 22.08 -5.39
N ALA A 199 -2.53 21.93 -6.65
CA ALA A 199 -2.72 23.05 -7.57
C ALA A 199 -3.79 24.02 -7.07
N ASP A 200 -4.94 23.52 -6.64
CA ASP A 200 -6.03 24.33 -6.06
C ASP A 200 -5.58 25.08 -4.81
N PHE A 201 -4.86 24.39 -3.92
CA PHE A 201 -4.32 24.99 -2.69
C PHE A 201 -3.36 26.14 -2.98
N HIS A 202 -2.55 26.03 -4.03
CA HIS A 202 -1.60 27.09 -4.43
C HIS A 202 -2.16 28.07 -5.46
N GLY A 203 -3.42 27.92 -5.88
CA GLY A 203 -4.08 28.81 -6.83
C GLY A 203 -3.67 28.61 -8.30
N LEU A 204 -3.05 27.46 -8.61
CA LEU A 204 -2.70 27.08 -9.99
C LEU A 204 -3.96 26.76 -10.80
N LYS A 205 -3.96 27.14 -12.06
CA LYS A 205 -5.05 26.87 -13.00
C LYS A 205 -4.63 25.82 -14.02
N ILE A 206 -5.24 24.63 -13.94
CA ILE A 206 -5.06 23.60 -14.97
C ILE A 206 -5.61 24.12 -16.30
N GLY A 207 -4.86 23.90 -17.37
CA GLY A 207 -5.14 24.43 -18.71
C GLY A 207 -4.55 25.81 -18.99
N LYS A 208 -4.11 26.55 -17.94
CA LYS A 208 -3.51 27.88 -18.08
C LYS A 208 -2.07 27.94 -17.57
N ASP A 209 -1.86 27.59 -16.32
CA ASP A 209 -0.52 27.59 -15.70
C ASP A 209 0.19 26.26 -15.98
N VAL A 210 -0.57 25.17 -15.97
CA VAL A 210 -0.09 23.82 -16.23
C VAL A 210 -1.07 23.05 -17.11
N VAL A 211 -0.57 22.13 -17.94
CA VAL A 211 -1.35 21.12 -18.66
C VAL A 211 -0.90 19.73 -18.22
N LEU A 212 -1.84 18.81 -18.13
CA LEU A 212 -1.59 17.45 -17.70
C LEU A 212 -1.36 16.55 -18.91
N LYS A 213 -0.28 15.76 -18.88
CA LYS A 213 0.04 14.74 -19.87
C LYS A 213 -0.08 13.36 -19.24
N ASN A 214 -0.91 12.49 -19.84
CA ASN A 214 -1.00 11.11 -19.36
C ASN A 214 0.29 10.36 -19.66
N MET A 215 0.88 9.76 -18.62
CA MET A 215 2.15 9.03 -18.70
C MET A 215 2.14 7.83 -17.77
N THR A 216 2.73 6.73 -18.22
CA THR A 216 3.03 5.58 -17.38
C THR A 216 4.16 5.89 -16.41
N LEU A 217 4.30 5.14 -15.32
CA LEU A 217 5.42 5.29 -14.38
C LEU A 217 6.78 5.07 -15.05
N ALA A 218 6.86 4.15 -16.00
CA ALA A 218 8.10 3.88 -16.75
C ALA A 218 8.54 5.09 -17.57
N GLU A 219 7.62 5.79 -18.23
CA GLU A 219 7.88 7.05 -18.95
C GLU A 219 8.28 8.17 -18.00
N GLN A 220 7.54 8.31 -16.87
CA GLN A 220 7.85 9.31 -15.84
C GLN A 220 9.26 9.13 -15.27
N ALA A 221 9.70 7.87 -15.08
CA ALA A 221 11.04 7.55 -14.58
C ALA A 221 12.18 8.01 -15.50
N GLN A 222 11.91 8.25 -16.77
CA GLN A 222 12.92 8.76 -17.72
C GLN A 222 13.07 10.29 -17.66
N MET A 223 12.13 11.02 -17.04
CA MET A 223 12.12 12.50 -17.02
C MET A 223 12.25 13.07 -18.44
N PRO A 224 11.33 12.78 -19.38
CA PRO A 224 11.49 13.18 -20.78
C PRO A 224 11.48 14.69 -20.95
N GLN A 225 12.16 15.19 -21.99
CA GLN A 225 12.40 16.62 -22.21
C GLN A 225 11.14 17.42 -22.53
N ASP A 226 10.07 16.77 -22.95
CA ASP A 226 8.80 17.40 -23.29
C ASP A 226 7.84 17.55 -22.09
N VAL A 227 8.30 17.23 -20.88
CA VAL A 227 7.60 17.54 -19.62
C VAL A 227 8.48 18.36 -18.69
N ASP A 228 7.86 19.29 -17.96
CA ASP A 228 8.52 20.15 -16.99
C ASP A 228 8.55 19.55 -15.59
N ALA A 229 7.59 18.65 -15.30
CA ALA A 229 7.52 17.89 -14.07
C ALA A 229 6.82 16.55 -14.30
N VAL A 230 7.06 15.61 -13.38
CA VAL A 230 6.30 14.34 -13.31
C VAL A 230 5.74 14.13 -11.90
N VAL A 231 4.66 13.36 -11.79
CA VAL A 231 4.00 13.08 -10.51
C VAL A 231 3.86 11.57 -10.32
N PRO A 232 4.96 10.86 -10.08
CA PRO A 232 4.95 9.44 -9.79
C PRO A 232 4.52 9.16 -8.35
N TRP A 233 4.30 7.89 -8.05
CA TRP A 233 4.25 7.36 -6.69
C TRP A 233 5.45 6.46 -6.40
N ASP A 234 5.69 6.18 -5.11
CA ASP A 234 6.74 5.24 -4.73
C ASP A 234 6.40 3.81 -5.23
N PHE A 235 7.37 3.07 -5.75
CA PHE A 235 8.83 3.27 -5.68
C PHE A 235 9.43 4.16 -6.81
N THR A 236 8.66 4.57 -7.80
CA THR A 236 9.18 5.35 -8.94
C THR A 236 9.77 6.69 -8.49
N CYS A 237 9.20 7.31 -7.44
CA CYS A 237 9.80 8.49 -6.81
C CYS A 237 11.24 8.20 -6.35
N SER A 238 11.43 7.14 -5.59
CA SER A 238 12.75 6.76 -5.08
C SER A 238 13.71 6.36 -6.20
N LEU A 239 13.22 5.72 -7.26
CA LEU A 239 14.01 5.42 -8.44
C LEU A 239 14.58 6.69 -9.10
N ILE A 240 13.74 7.71 -9.30
CA ILE A 240 14.17 9.01 -9.88
C ILE A 240 15.13 9.73 -8.95
N LEU A 241 14.76 9.85 -7.66
CA LEU A 241 15.45 10.72 -6.72
C LEU A 241 16.76 10.13 -6.19
N GLN A 242 16.84 8.81 -6.03
CA GLN A 242 17.94 8.18 -5.31
C GLN A 242 18.84 7.32 -6.20
N GLU A 243 18.26 6.59 -7.16
CA GLU A 243 19.01 5.68 -8.01
C GLU A 243 19.42 6.37 -9.31
N LYS A 244 18.49 6.84 -10.13
CA LYS A 244 18.78 7.56 -11.36
C LYS A 244 19.34 8.95 -11.12
N LYS A 245 18.91 9.61 -10.04
CA LYS A 245 19.33 10.99 -9.66
C LYS A 245 19.16 11.99 -10.80
N ASN A 246 18.09 11.83 -11.57
CA ASN A 246 17.78 12.67 -12.74
C ASN A 246 16.68 13.69 -12.48
N GLY A 247 16.16 13.75 -11.26
CA GLY A 247 15.16 14.72 -10.81
C GLY A 247 15.31 15.12 -9.36
N ARG A 248 14.59 16.14 -8.95
CA ARG A 248 14.45 16.58 -7.55
C ARG A 248 13.00 16.84 -7.19
N SER A 249 12.61 16.51 -5.97
CA SER A 249 11.27 16.78 -5.46
C SER A 249 11.09 18.26 -5.13
N VAL A 250 9.93 18.81 -5.47
CA VAL A 250 9.51 20.18 -5.11
C VAL A 250 8.28 20.19 -4.24
N ASP A 251 7.54 19.06 -4.17
CA ASP A 251 6.40 18.90 -3.31
C ASP A 251 6.08 17.40 -3.08
N VAL A 252 5.28 17.10 -2.05
CA VAL A 252 4.88 15.75 -1.68
C VAL A 252 3.41 15.71 -1.29
N SER A 253 2.74 14.57 -1.54
CA SER A 253 1.29 14.43 -1.40
C SER A 253 0.72 14.74 -0.01
N TYR A 254 1.45 14.42 1.04
CA TYR A 254 1.07 14.85 2.39
C TYR A 254 1.52 16.30 2.60
N PRO A 255 0.72 17.22 3.09
CA PRO A 255 -0.56 17.03 3.79
C PRO A 255 -1.83 17.23 2.94
N TYR A 256 -1.74 17.32 1.61
CA TYR A 256 -2.92 17.58 0.76
C TYR A 256 -3.83 16.36 0.62
N ASN A 257 -3.23 15.18 0.59
CA ASN A 257 -3.93 13.93 0.38
C ASN A 257 -3.38 12.85 1.30
N ILE A 258 -4.27 12.06 1.91
CA ILE A 258 -3.92 10.81 2.56
C ILE A 258 -4.33 9.67 1.63
N TYR A 259 -3.33 9.03 1.06
CA TYR A 259 -3.56 7.89 0.20
C TYR A 259 -4.08 6.69 0.98
N GLN A 260 -5.05 6.00 0.41
CA GLN A 260 -5.55 4.73 0.90
C GLN A 260 -5.26 3.65 -0.15
N GLY A 261 -4.38 2.73 0.16
CA GLY A 261 -4.29 1.46 -0.55
C GLY A 261 -5.25 0.47 0.09
N SER A 262 -6.04 -0.21 -0.70
CA SER A 262 -7.09 -1.10 -0.24
C SER A 262 -6.93 -2.49 -0.84
N ILE A 263 -7.20 -3.52 -0.04
CA ILE A 263 -7.59 -4.83 -0.54
C ILE A 263 -9.10 -4.91 -0.45
N TYR A 264 -9.72 -5.22 -1.55
CA TYR A 264 -11.17 -5.35 -1.68
C TYR A 264 -11.53 -6.66 -2.36
N VAL A 265 -12.72 -7.14 -2.06
CA VAL A 265 -13.28 -8.37 -2.58
C VAL A 265 -14.63 -8.10 -3.25
N ARG A 266 -15.06 -8.97 -4.15
CA ARG A 266 -16.43 -8.94 -4.61
C ARG A 266 -17.38 -9.20 -3.46
N LYS A 267 -18.47 -8.42 -3.39
CA LYS A 267 -19.48 -8.56 -2.33
C LYS A 267 -20.07 -9.97 -2.28
N GLU A 268 -20.21 -10.60 -3.44
CA GLU A 268 -20.73 -11.96 -3.54
C GLU A 268 -19.90 -13.00 -2.75
N LEU A 269 -18.59 -12.78 -2.56
CA LEU A 269 -17.78 -13.64 -1.69
C LEU A 269 -18.22 -13.53 -0.23
N ILE A 270 -18.52 -12.32 0.23
CA ILE A 270 -18.99 -12.09 1.60
C ILE A 270 -20.35 -12.73 1.81
N ASP A 271 -21.25 -12.56 0.84
CA ASP A 271 -22.63 -13.03 0.95
C ASP A 271 -22.76 -14.56 0.90
N ASN A 272 -21.84 -15.26 0.20
CA ASN A 272 -21.99 -16.70 -0.06
C ASN A 272 -20.89 -17.56 0.55
N VAL A 273 -19.66 -17.05 0.66
CA VAL A 273 -18.47 -17.81 1.12
C VAL A 273 -17.60 -16.96 2.05
N PRO A 274 -18.16 -16.48 3.19
CA PRO A 274 -17.46 -15.59 4.12
C PRO A 274 -16.18 -16.21 4.72
N ASP A 275 -16.09 -17.53 4.81
CA ASP A 275 -14.89 -18.24 5.24
C ASP A 275 -13.71 -18.04 4.26
N VAL A 276 -13.98 -17.90 2.97
CA VAL A 276 -12.97 -17.53 1.97
C VAL A 276 -12.46 -16.09 2.20
N VAL A 277 -13.36 -15.16 2.51
CA VAL A 277 -12.99 -13.77 2.81
C VAL A 277 -12.17 -13.69 4.08
N GLN A 278 -12.53 -14.46 5.12
CA GLN A 278 -11.76 -14.55 6.35
C GLN A 278 -10.36 -15.13 6.09
N ALA A 279 -10.25 -16.17 5.28
CA ALA A 279 -8.97 -16.78 4.91
C ALA A 279 -8.07 -15.78 4.15
N ILE A 280 -8.64 -14.96 3.27
CA ILE A 280 -7.91 -13.89 2.56
C ILE A 280 -7.41 -12.85 3.57
N THR A 281 -8.26 -12.42 4.50
CA THR A 281 -7.92 -11.42 5.52
C THR A 281 -6.80 -11.91 6.43
N ASP A 282 -6.89 -13.15 6.92
CA ASP A 282 -5.84 -13.78 7.72
C ASP A 282 -4.52 -13.88 6.95
N ALA A 283 -4.56 -14.22 5.66
CA ALA A 283 -3.39 -14.30 4.81
C ALA A 283 -2.73 -12.93 4.59
N VAL A 284 -3.49 -11.85 4.49
CA VAL A 284 -2.98 -10.47 4.39
C VAL A 284 -2.22 -10.08 5.66
N VAL A 285 -2.78 -10.38 6.83
CA VAL A 285 -2.13 -10.09 8.11
C VAL A 285 -0.86 -10.94 8.27
N GLU A 286 -0.93 -12.22 7.96
CA GLU A 286 0.22 -13.13 7.98
C GLU A 286 1.34 -12.65 7.04
N ALA A 287 1.01 -12.30 5.79
CA ALA A 287 1.98 -11.80 4.82
C ALA A 287 2.66 -10.51 5.31
N THR A 288 1.90 -9.60 5.91
CA THR A 288 2.44 -8.35 6.45
C THR A 288 3.45 -8.60 7.57
N LEU A 289 3.16 -9.55 8.47
CA LEU A 289 4.10 -9.95 9.51
C LEU A 289 5.32 -10.64 8.93
N TRP A 290 5.14 -11.50 7.94
CA TRP A 290 6.24 -12.20 7.26
C TRP A 290 7.19 -11.22 6.57
N VAL A 291 6.66 -10.25 5.81
CA VAL A 291 7.44 -9.17 5.17
C VAL A 291 8.27 -8.42 6.22
N ARG A 292 7.67 -8.10 7.35
CA ARG A 292 8.33 -7.36 8.42
C ARG A 292 9.51 -8.10 9.03
N LEU A 293 9.41 -9.40 9.15
CA LEU A 293 10.45 -10.25 9.74
C LEU A 293 11.49 -10.74 8.73
N ASN A 294 11.13 -10.77 7.45
CA ASN A 294 11.95 -11.34 6.39
C ASN A 294 12.18 -10.33 5.23
N PRO A 295 12.69 -9.10 5.50
CA PRO A 295 12.76 -8.06 4.49
C PRO A 295 13.65 -8.42 3.30
N VAL A 296 14.78 -9.09 3.52
CA VAL A 296 15.68 -9.52 2.45
C VAL A 296 15.03 -10.60 1.58
N GLN A 297 14.37 -11.56 2.20
CA GLN A 297 13.66 -12.61 1.45
C GLN A 297 12.47 -12.03 0.70
N THR A 298 11.80 -11.03 1.26
CA THR A 298 10.72 -10.29 0.60
C THR A 298 11.21 -9.66 -0.70
N VAL A 299 12.38 -9.00 -0.67
CA VAL A 299 12.96 -8.39 -1.88
C VAL A 299 13.23 -9.44 -2.96
N ARG A 300 13.79 -10.58 -2.61
CA ARG A 300 13.99 -11.68 -3.56
C ARG A 300 12.67 -12.15 -4.17
N THR A 301 11.66 -12.31 -3.34
CA THR A 301 10.30 -12.67 -3.77
C THR A 301 9.71 -11.63 -4.72
N MET A 302 9.91 -10.33 -4.44
CA MET A 302 9.46 -9.25 -5.32
C MET A 302 10.20 -9.25 -6.66
N GLN A 303 11.49 -9.54 -6.68
CA GLN A 303 12.29 -9.57 -7.91
C GLN A 303 11.95 -10.74 -8.85
N GLU A 304 11.21 -11.73 -8.37
CA GLU A 304 10.62 -12.76 -9.23
C GLU A 304 9.47 -12.23 -10.10
N GLU A 305 8.91 -11.07 -9.77
CA GLU A 305 7.87 -10.43 -10.58
C GLU A 305 8.50 -9.72 -11.80
N PRO A 306 8.01 -9.98 -13.02
CA PRO A 306 8.62 -9.45 -14.25
C PRO A 306 8.81 -7.93 -14.26
N GLN A 307 7.92 -7.20 -13.59
CA GLN A 307 7.94 -5.74 -13.55
C GLN A 307 8.95 -5.18 -12.52
N LEU A 308 9.47 -6.02 -11.63
CA LEU A 308 10.40 -5.63 -10.55
C LEU A 308 11.79 -6.26 -10.70
N LYS A 309 11.97 -7.18 -11.63
CA LYS A 309 13.22 -7.95 -11.82
C LYS A 309 14.45 -7.07 -12.04
N ASP A 310 14.26 -5.93 -12.72
CA ASP A 310 15.33 -5.01 -13.09
C ASP A 310 15.49 -3.84 -12.07
N VAL A 311 14.65 -3.82 -11.01
CA VAL A 311 14.80 -2.85 -9.92
C VAL A 311 15.91 -3.33 -8.99
N SER A 312 16.79 -2.41 -8.59
CA SER A 312 17.93 -2.78 -7.74
C SER A 312 17.46 -3.33 -6.39
N THR A 313 18.17 -4.35 -5.93
CA THR A 313 17.95 -4.96 -4.59
C THR A 313 18.02 -3.90 -3.49
N GLY A 314 18.95 -2.93 -3.63
CA GLY A 314 19.12 -1.84 -2.65
C GLY A 314 17.88 -0.96 -2.55
N LEU A 315 17.30 -0.57 -3.67
CA LEU A 315 16.09 0.25 -3.71
C LEU A 315 14.88 -0.50 -3.14
N LEU A 316 14.66 -1.75 -3.57
CA LEU A 316 13.56 -2.56 -3.05
C LEU A 316 13.71 -2.81 -1.55
N LEU A 317 14.92 -3.10 -1.05
CA LEU A 317 15.15 -3.31 0.37
C LEU A 317 14.88 -2.03 1.18
N GLN A 318 15.33 -0.88 0.68
CA GLN A 318 15.02 0.40 1.33
C GLN A 318 13.51 0.62 1.42
N GLN A 319 12.77 0.38 0.34
CA GLN A 319 11.32 0.53 0.32
C GLN A 319 10.63 -0.43 1.32
N VAL A 320 11.01 -1.70 1.31
CA VAL A 320 10.46 -2.70 2.24
C VAL A 320 10.73 -2.31 3.69
N LEU A 321 11.96 -1.90 4.02
CA LEU A 321 12.32 -1.48 5.38
C LEU A 321 11.60 -0.20 5.79
N GLU A 322 11.52 0.78 4.91
CA GLU A 322 10.85 2.05 5.19
C GLU A 322 9.38 1.84 5.54
N TYR A 323 8.64 1.10 4.69
CA TYR A 323 7.22 0.84 4.95
C TYR A 323 6.99 -0.05 6.17
N ASN A 324 7.86 -1.02 6.43
CA ASN A 324 7.81 -1.81 7.66
C ASN A 324 8.04 -1.00 8.92
N ASN A 325 8.85 0.06 8.84
CA ASN A 325 9.10 0.95 9.97
C ASN A 325 7.98 1.98 10.17
N LEU A 326 7.43 2.48 9.06
CA LEU A 326 6.38 3.50 9.08
C LEU A 326 5.04 2.94 9.55
N TYR A 327 4.71 1.70 9.17
CA TYR A 327 3.37 1.16 9.37
C TYR A 327 3.36 -0.05 10.28
N LYS A 328 2.46 -0.03 11.25
CA LYS A 328 2.16 -1.19 12.09
C LYS A 328 1.13 -2.07 11.38
N PRO A 329 1.15 -3.39 11.57
CA PRO A 329 0.09 -4.26 11.05
C PRO A 329 -1.32 -3.91 11.51
N THR A 330 -1.51 -3.26 12.67
CA THR A 330 -2.82 -2.70 13.05
C THR A 330 -3.37 -1.67 12.07
N TYR A 331 -2.52 -1.10 11.22
CA TYR A 331 -2.91 -0.17 10.16
C TYR A 331 -3.63 -0.84 8.99
N LEU A 332 -3.60 -2.17 8.92
CA LEU A 332 -4.41 -2.95 8.00
C LEU A 332 -5.91 -2.84 8.31
N TYR A 333 -6.27 -2.39 9.52
CA TYR A 333 -7.66 -2.27 9.93
C TYR A 333 -8.40 -1.22 9.09
N PRO A 334 -9.48 -1.60 8.39
CA PRO A 334 -10.23 -0.70 7.53
C PRO A 334 -11.20 0.15 8.36
N ASN A 335 -10.66 1.16 9.08
CA ASN A 335 -11.47 2.10 9.87
C ASN A 335 -12.43 2.86 8.95
N ALA A 336 -13.67 2.37 8.88
CA ALA A 336 -14.67 2.83 7.93
C ALA A 336 -14.99 4.32 8.11
N GLU A 337 -15.10 4.81 9.35
CA GLU A 337 -15.44 6.21 9.65
C GLU A 337 -14.39 7.16 9.05
N PHE A 338 -13.13 6.91 9.32
CA PHE A 338 -12.06 7.74 8.80
C PHE A 338 -11.94 7.67 7.27
N TRP A 339 -11.87 6.46 6.73
CA TRP A 339 -11.63 6.29 5.29
C TRP A 339 -12.83 6.70 4.44
N ALA A 340 -14.05 6.60 4.98
CA ALA A 340 -15.22 7.14 4.31
C ALA A 340 -15.12 8.66 4.10
N VAL A 341 -14.67 9.41 5.11
CA VAL A 341 -14.46 10.87 5.00
C VAL A 341 -13.39 11.21 3.97
N GLU A 342 -12.29 10.44 3.92
CA GLU A 342 -11.25 10.64 2.90
C GLU A 342 -11.77 10.36 1.48
N ASN A 343 -12.59 9.33 1.30
CA ASN A 343 -13.20 9.01 0.01
C ASN A 343 -14.21 10.05 -0.44
N VAL A 344 -14.94 10.71 0.48
CA VAL A 344 -15.85 11.83 0.14
C VAL A 344 -15.10 12.97 -0.54
N LYS A 345 -13.88 13.30 -0.12
CA LYS A 345 -13.08 14.37 -0.77
C LYS A 345 -12.80 14.04 -2.23
N ILE A 346 -12.39 12.80 -2.50
CA ILE A 346 -12.13 12.32 -3.84
C ILE A 346 -13.42 12.31 -4.67
N SER A 347 -14.49 11.80 -4.10
CA SER A 347 -15.82 11.78 -4.72
C SER A 347 -16.29 13.17 -5.12
N ASN A 348 -16.21 14.14 -4.21
CA ASN A 348 -16.61 15.52 -4.47
C ASN A 348 -15.77 16.13 -5.61
N TRP A 349 -14.45 15.90 -5.57
CA TRP A 349 -13.57 16.38 -6.62
C TRP A 349 -13.91 15.73 -7.99
N LEU A 350 -14.10 14.41 -8.02
CA LEU A 350 -14.48 13.67 -9.23
C LEU A 350 -15.83 14.18 -9.79
N TYR A 351 -16.81 14.42 -8.92
CA TYR A 351 -18.12 14.94 -9.29
C TYR A 351 -18.02 16.35 -9.90
N LEU A 352 -17.31 17.27 -9.23
CA LEU A 352 -17.09 18.63 -9.73
C LEU A 352 -16.39 18.64 -11.11
N ASN A 353 -15.54 17.65 -11.37
CA ASN A 353 -14.89 17.46 -12.66
C ASN A 353 -15.70 16.59 -13.64
N LYS A 354 -16.99 16.35 -13.38
CA LYS A 354 -17.93 15.59 -14.24
C LYS A 354 -17.46 14.15 -14.52
N ARG A 355 -16.76 13.55 -13.57
CA ARG A 355 -16.23 12.18 -13.68
C ARG A 355 -17.00 11.15 -12.84
N LEU A 356 -17.93 11.61 -11.99
CA LEU A 356 -18.93 10.79 -11.28
C LEU A 356 -20.34 11.30 -11.60
N GLN A 357 -21.31 10.41 -11.44
CA GLN A 357 -22.73 10.71 -11.66
C GLN A 357 -23.32 11.56 -10.55
N LYS A 358 -22.86 11.36 -9.30
CA LYS A 358 -23.29 12.08 -8.11
C LYS A 358 -22.18 12.20 -7.08
N PRO A 359 -22.24 13.14 -6.15
CA PRO A 359 -21.40 13.11 -4.95
C PRO A 359 -21.88 11.99 -4.01
N TYR A 360 -20.96 11.42 -3.23
CA TYR A 360 -21.26 10.38 -2.26
C TYR A 360 -21.05 10.90 -0.84
N SER A 361 -21.90 10.48 0.08
CA SER A 361 -21.78 10.78 1.51
C SER A 361 -20.79 9.85 2.22
N ALA A 362 -20.34 10.26 3.41
CA ALA A 362 -19.52 9.40 4.27
C ALA A 362 -20.26 8.12 4.70
N ASN A 363 -21.58 8.18 4.85
CA ASN A 363 -22.37 7.00 5.17
C ASN A 363 -22.39 5.98 4.02
N GLU A 364 -22.56 6.44 2.78
CA GLU A 364 -22.48 5.56 1.59
C GLU A 364 -21.10 4.94 1.45
N PHE A 365 -20.02 5.70 1.62
CA PHE A 365 -18.68 5.15 1.62
C PHE A 365 -18.38 4.24 2.82
N GLY A 366 -18.94 4.52 3.99
CA GLY A 366 -18.83 3.66 5.16
C GLY A 366 -19.32 2.23 4.89
N GLN A 367 -20.38 2.12 4.08
CA GLN A 367 -20.93 0.82 3.67
C GLN A 367 -20.05 0.05 2.68
N VAL A 368 -19.04 0.68 2.07
CA VAL A 368 -18.08 -0.01 1.20
C VAL A 368 -17.07 -0.84 2.00
N PHE A 369 -16.90 -0.57 3.28
CA PHE A 369 -15.97 -1.28 4.15
C PHE A 369 -16.64 -2.49 4.82
N ALA A 370 -15.85 -3.54 5.03
CA ALA A 370 -16.22 -4.76 5.76
C ALA A 370 -15.17 -5.05 6.85
N PRO A 371 -15.14 -4.26 7.94
CA PRO A 371 -14.14 -4.38 8.99
C PRO A 371 -14.28 -5.65 9.83
N GLU A 372 -15.40 -6.34 9.79
CA GLU A 372 -15.71 -7.52 10.59
C GLU A 372 -14.70 -8.65 10.42
N PHE A 373 -14.17 -8.85 9.21
CA PHE A 373 -13.18 -9.90 8.95
C PHE A 373 -11.83 -9.57 9.60
N MET A 374 -11.40 -8.30 9.52
CA MET A 374 -10.17 -7.86 10.18
C MET A 374 -10.35 -7.83 11.71
N THR A 375 -11.54 -7.47 12.19
CA THR A 375 -11.91 -7.57 13.61
C THR A 375 -11.73 -8.98 14.12
N ALA A 376 -12.28 -9.97 13.42
CA ALA A 376 -12.15 -11.37 13.79
C ALA A 376 -10.68 -11.84 13.81
N THR A 377 -9.89 -11.46 12.81
CA THR A 377 -8.44 -11.75 12.80
C THR A 377 -7.73 -11.14 14.00
N PHE A 378 -7.98 -9.87 14.32
CA PHE A 378 -7.34 -9.19 15.46
C PHE A 378 -7.77 -9.78 16.79
N GLU A 379 -9.04 -10.15 16.95
CA GLU A 379 -9.53 -10.82 18.17
C GLU A 379 -8.88 -12.19 18.38
N ASN A 380 -8.76 -12.97 17.31
CA ASN A 380 -8.06 -14.27 17.35
C ASN A 380 -6.59 -14.11 17.74
N LEU A 381 -5.94 -13.04 17.26
CA LEU A 381 -4.57 -12.69 17.61
C LEU A 381 -4.43 -12.02 18.99
N GLY A 382 -5.52 -11.61 19.62
CA GLY A 382 -5.49 -10.84 20.88
C GLY A 382 -5.02 -9.40 20.71
N TRP A 383 -5.21 -8.81 19.51
CA TRP A 383 -4.82 -7.45 19.21
C TRP A 383 -5.94 -6.43 19.47
N LYS A 384 -5.56 -5.21 19.80
CA LYS A 384 -6.50 -4.09 19.94
C LYS A 384 -6.89 -3.57 18.56
N ILE A 385 -8.17 -3.32 18.38
CA ILE A 385 -8.68 -2.60 17.22
C ILE A 385 -8.27 -1.13 17.37
N PRO A 386 -7.58 -0.53 16.38
CA PRO A 386 -7.19 0.86 16.47
C PRO A 386 -8.44 1.75 16.35
N GLY A 387 -8.69 2.57 17.36
CA GLY A 387 -9.79 3.55 17.35
C GLY A 387 -9.53 4.75 16.42
N PHE A 388 -8.29 4.91 15.98
CA PHE A 388 -7.86 6.01 15.12
C PHE A 388 -6.86 5.52 14.07
N PRO A 389 -6.90 6.05 12.83
CA PRO A 389 -5.88 5.74 11.85
C PRO A 389 -4.53 6.29 12.33
N PRO A 390 -3.47 5.57 12.02
CA PRO A 390 -2.14 5.85 12.54
C PRO A 390 -1.51 7.16 12.08
N THR A 391 -2.09 7.70 11.03
CA THR A 391 -1.55 8.85 10.30
C THR A 391 -1.93 10.18 10.91
N ILE A 392 -2.83 10.19 11.90
CA ILE A 392 -3.28 11.42 12.56
C ILE A 392 -3.11 11.28 14.06
N SER A 393 -2.43 12.25 14.67
CA SER A 393 -2.30 12.31 16.11
C SER A 393 -3.69 12.43 16.76
N ALA A 394 -3.95 11.59 17.77
CA ALA A 394 -5.16 11.71 18.59
C ALA A 394 -5.27 13.06 19.33
N LYS A 395 -4.16 13.80 19.39
CA LYS A 395 -4.12 15.16 19.98
C LYS A 395 -4.38 16.27 18.96
N TRP A 396 -4.55 15.93 17.68
CA TRP A 396 -4.84 16.93 16.67
C TRP A 396 -6.24 17.50 16.88
N PRO A 397 -6.40 18.83 17.05
CA PRO A 397 -7.67 19.46 17.35
C PRO A 397 -8.56 19.67 16.13
N GLY A 398 -8.05 19.39 14.91
CA GLY A 398 -8.79 19.56 13.67
C GLY A 398 -9.85 18.48 13.47
N ARG A 399 -10.69 18.67 12.45
CA ARG A 399 -11.73 17.72 12.07
C ARG A 399 -11.23 16.78 10.97
N LEU A 400 -11.65 15.52 11.01
CA LEU A 400 -11.44 14.60 9.89
C LEU A 400 -11.97 15.26 8.60
N GLY A 401 -11.19 15.15 7.54
CA GLY A 401 -11.50 15.81 6.27
C GLY A 401 -10.99 17.25 6.15
N GLN A 402 -10.53 17.87 7.22
CA GLN A 402 -9.99 19.24 7.18
C GLN A 402 -8.51 19.21 6.78
N LEU A 403 -8.18 19.87 5.68
CA LEU A 403 -6.80 20.02 5.21
C LEU A 403 -6.20 21.39 5.62
N PRO A 404 -4.88 21.49 5.78
CA PRO A 404 -3.90 20.40 5.78
C PRO A 404 -3.94 19.59 7.08
N TYR A 405 -3.64 18.30 7.01
CA TYR A 405 -3.43 17.50 8.21
C TYR A 405 -2.13 17.90 8.93
N PRO A 406 -2.01 17.61 10.23
CA PRO A 406 -0.79 17.93 10.96
C PRO A 406 0.39 17.11 10.44
N PRO A 407 1.63 17.59 10.57
CA PRO A 407 2.82 16.80 10.26
C PRO A 407 2.81 15.46 11.01
N TYR A 408 3.37 14.42 10.39
CA TYR A 408 3.56 13.15 11.06
C TYR A 408 4.65 13.27 12.12
N ASP A 409 4.30 13.13 13.36
CA ASP A 409 5.29 13.08 14.47
C ASP A 409 6.20 11.85 14.38
N THR A 410 5.76 10.81 13.67
CA THR A 410 6.42 9.50 13.66
C THR A 410 7.23 9.19 12.40
N MET A 411 7.01 9.89 11.27
CA MET A 411 7.73 9.60 10.03
C MET A 411 9.23 9.93 10.07
N LEU A 412 9.62 10.88 10.91
CA LEU A 412 11.01 11.36 11.00
C LEU A 412 11.79 10.76 12.16
N THR A 413 11.15 10.08 13.10
CA THR A 413 11.76 9.64 14.37
C THR A 413 11.97 8.14 14.49
N MET A 414 11.52 7.33 13.54
CA MET A 414 11.75 5.88 13.59
C MET A 414 13.15 5.53 13.11
N THR A 415 14.09 5.50 14.03
CA THR A 415 15.50 5.15 13.77
C THR A 415 15.78 3.64 13.81
N SER A 416 14.82 2.82 14.23
CA SER A 416 14.98 1.37 14.38
C SER A 416 13.71 0.63 14.01
N PRO A 417 13.80 -0.56 13.37
CA PRO A 417 12.66 -1.43 13.18
C PRO A 417 12.08 -1.79 14.54
N GLN A 418 10.87 -1.33 14.83
CA GLN A 418 10.18 -1.72 16.04
C GLN A 418 9.71 -3.17 15.88
N VAL A 419 10.07 -4.01 16.83
CA VAL A 419 9.56 -5.38 16.87
C VAL A 419 8.05 -5.34 17.08
N TRP A 420 7.34 -6.11 16.29
CA TRP A 420 5.91 -6.09 16.31
C TRP A 420 5.36 -7.49 16.60
N PRO A 421 4.26 -7.66 17.33
CA PRO A 421 3.38 -6.64 17.90
C PRO A 421 4.01 -5.90 19.07
N GLN A 422 3.63 -4.64 19.28
CA GLN A 422 4.03 -3.88 20.45
C GLN A 422 3.07 -4.17 21.62
N SER A 423 3.61 -4.23 22.84
CA SER A 423 2.82 -4.55 24.03
C SER A 423 1.57 -3.68 24.20
N ARG A 424 1.62 -2.41 23.83
CA ARG A 424 0.47 -1.50 23.86
C ARG A 424 -0.65 -1.84 22.87
N ASP A 425 -0.36 -2.66 21.85
CA ASP A 425 -1.31 -3.04 20.82
C ASP A 425 -2.00 -4.39 21.15
N LEU A 426 -1.69 -4.96 22.32
CA LEU A 426 -2.17 -6.27 22.75
C LEU A 426 -3.27 -6.18 23.80
N LYS A 427 -4.26 -7.09 23.73
CA LYS A 427 -5.27 -7.33 24.77
C LYS A 427 -4.80 -8.37 25.79
N ARG A 428 -3.87 -9.25 25.40
CA ARG A 428 -3.34 -10.35 26.22
C ARG A 428 -1.91 -10.64 25.83
N ALA A 429 -1.18 -11.42 26.62
CA ALA A 429 0.14 -11.88 26.25
C ALA A 429 0.11 -12.56 24.86
N TYR A 430 1.12 -12.26 24.06
CA TYR A 430 1.20 -12.71 22.67
C TYR A 430 2.60 -13.27 22.39
N SER A 431 2.64 -14.49 21.88
CA SER A 431 3.91 -15.11 21.47
C SER A 431 4.07 -15.04 19.96
N PHE A 432 5.21 -14.52 19.52
CA PHE A 432 5.54 -14.43 18.11
C PHE A 432 7.05 -14.57 17.90
N ASN A 433 7.44 -15.47 16.99
CA ASN A 433 8.84 -15.74 16.65
C ASN A 433 9.74 -16.00 17.89
N GLY A 434 9.22 -16.78 18.84
CA GLY A 434 9.95 -17.15 20.06
C GLY A 434 10.03 -16.07 21.15
N LEU A 435 9.44 -14.90 20.91
CA LEU A 435 9.38 -13.80 21.87
C LEU A 435 7.97 -13.68 22.45
N VAL A 436 7.89 -13.42 23.75
CA VAL A 436 6.62 -13.17 24.44
C VAL A 436 6.46 -11.67 24.71
N TYR A 437 5.39 -11.11 24.17
CA TYR A 437 5.01 -9.71 24.34
C TYR A 437 3.91 -9.62 25.39
N GLN A 438 4.08 -8.77 26.37
CA GLN A 438 3.10 -8.53 27.43
C GLN A 438 2.34 -7.23 27.14
N PRO A 439 1.02 -7.17 27.38
CA PRO A 439 0.29 -5.91 27.30
C PRO A 439 0.81 -4.93 28.33
N THR A 440 0.95 -3.66 27.94
CA THR A 440 1.29 -2.57 28.88
C THR A 440 0.04 -1.79 29.21
N GLY A 441 -0.34 -1.82 30.49
CA GLY A 441 -1.35 -0.94 31.07
C GLY A 441 -2.78 -1.18 30.54
N PHE A 442 -3.53 -1.88 31.31
CA PHE A 442 -4.98 -1.81 31.35
C PHE A 442 -5.37 -0.98 32.57
#